data_735f5e499b18b9464124d4baa28a0a4d
#
_entry.id   735f5e499b18b9464124d4baa28a0a4d
#
_cell.length_a   1.000
_cell.length_b   1.000
_cell.length_c   1.000
_cell.angle_alpha   90.00
_cell.angle_beta   90.00
_cell.angle_gamma   90.00
#
_symmetry.space_group_name_H-M   'P 1'
#
loop_
_entity.id
_entity.type
_entity.pdbx_description
1 polymer ?
#
loop_
_entity_poly.entity_id
_entity_poly.type
_entity_poly.pdbx_seq_one_letter_code
_entity_poly.pdbx_strand_id
1 'polypeptide(L)'
;MPELPDVEQHRRTVAEHATGQRVERVAINDPALLEGTSPQGLGRSLVGRTVTAPRRHGKWLILEFDGEDGPHLLVHFRMTGRLVWHEDGEVAGDDAVALHLEHGVLAYRSERRLGAVWYLPPGTEREEVTGPLGPDAVTLDRNGLAEVLGDRRGGLKSALLDQARIAGLGNELVDEVLWRSRLHPRRRAASLEPDELDALHQQLRIVLRRAIRAGHVPAGPTWLNGQRAEREPRCPDCGGPLVRERIAGRTTLWCPTEQPPPGVGG
;
A
#
# COMPACT_ATOMS: atom_id res chain seq x y z
N MET A 1 5.17 1.58 -7.61
CA MET A 1 4.06 0.65 -7.27
C MET A 1 3.40 1.19 -6.03
N PRO A 2 2.08 1.43 -6.04
CA PRO A 2 1.40 1.94 -4.86
C PRO A 2 1.67 1.09 -3.61
N GLU A 3 2.09 1.75 -2.54
CA GLU A 3 2.30 1.18 -1.22
C GLU A 3 1.31 1.84 -0.23
N LEU A 4 1.40 1.54 1.04
CA LEU A 4 0.49 2.05 2.06
C LEU A 4 0.23 3.58 1.99
N PRO A 5 1.24 4.45 1.82
CA PRO A 5 1.02 5.90 1.74
C PRO A 5 0.17 6.33 0.54
N ASP A 6 0.38 5.69 -0.61
CA ASP A 6 -0.40 5.98 -1.83
C ASP A 6 -1.87 5.58 -1.63
N VAL A 7 -2.11 4.41 -1.03
CA VAL A 7 -3.49 3.94 -0.73
C VAL A 7 -4.17 4.83 0.31
N GLU A 8 -3.43 5.32 1.30
CA GLU A 8 -3.92 6.28 2.29
C GLU A 8 -4.29 7.62 1.63
N GLN A 9 -3.53 8.07 0.63
CA GLN A 9 -3.88 9.26 -0.15
C GLN A 9 -5.21 9.05 -0.89
N HIS A 10 -5.40 7.88 -1.53
CA HIS A 10 -6.67 7.56 -2.19
C HIS A 10 -7.84 7.46 -1.19
N ARG A 11 -7.60 6.91 0.00
CA ARG A 11 -8.61 6.89 1.06
C ARG A 11 -9.04 8.30 1.45
N ARG A 12 -8.09 9.26 1.56
CA ARG A 12 -8.40 10.67 1.85
C ARG A 12 -9.19 11.33 0.74
N THR A 13 -8.84 11.08 -0.53
CA THR A 13 -9.61 11.58 -1.68
C THR A 13 -11.06 11.11 -1.60
N VAL A 14 -11.29 9.82 -1.33
CA VAL A 14 -12.67 9.31 -1.16
C VAL A 14 -13.36 9.94 0.04
N ALA A 15 -12.65 10.08 1.18
CA ALA A 15 -13.22 10.70 2.39
C ALA A 15 -13.63 12.17 2.17
N GLU A 16 -12.86 12.88 1.41
CA GLU A 16 -13.09 14.32 1.12
C GLU A 16 -14.21 14.54 0.12
N HIS A 17 -14.25 13.74 -0.93
CA HIS A 17 -15.11 14.01 -2.09
C HIS A 17 -16.34 13.10 -2.19
N ALA A 18 -16.25 11.83 -1.77
CA ALA A 18 -17.30 10.85 -2.04
C ALA A 18 -18.15 10.46 -0.81
N THR A 19 -17.62 10.64 0.40
CA THR A 19 -18.36 10.25 1.62
C THR A 19 -19.64 11.06 1.79
N GLY A 20 -20.75 10.40 2.08
CA GLY A 20 -22.06 11.01 2.22
C GLY A 20 -22.80 11.21 0.91
N GLN A 21 -22.16 10.97 -0.23
CA GLN A 21 -22.78 11.12 -1.54
C GLN A 21 -23.46 9.82 -2.01
N ARG A 22 -24.59 9.97 -2.69
CA ARG A 22 -25.35 8.88 -3.29
C ARG A 22 -24.79 8.53 -4.66
N VAL A 23 -24.75 7.22 -4.94
CA VAL A 23 -24.42 6.70 -6.28
C VAL A 23 -25.62 6.87 -7.19
N GLU A 24 -25.52 7.70 -8.22
CA GLU A 24 -26.56 7.92 -9.22
C GLU A 24 -26.44 6.96 -10.40
N ARG A 25 -25.21 6.65 -10.80
CA ARG A 25 -24.94 5.78 -11.94
C ARG A 25 -23.57 5.10 -11.77
N VAL A 26 -23.44 3.90 -12.31
CA VAL A 26 -22.17 3.18 -12.44
C VAL A 26 -21.84 3.04 -13.92
N ALA A 27 -20.62 3.41 -14.31
CA ALA A 27 -20.10 3.21 -15.66
C ALA A 27 -18.87 2.28 -15.61
N ILE A 28 -18.86 1.28 -16.49
CA ILE A 28 -17.78 0.29 -16.60
C ILE A 28 -17.27 0.31 -18.04
N ASN A 29 -16.14 0.95 -18.27
CA ASN A 29 -15.50 1.02 -19.57
C ASN A 29 -14.57 -0.17 -19.81
N ASP A 30 -14.02 -0.77 -18.72
CA ASP A 30 -13.20 -1.95 -18.80
C ASP A 30 -13.68 -3.04 -17.82
N PRO A 31 -14.58 -3.93 -18.27
CA PRO A 31 -15.11 -5.00 -17.43
C PRO A 31 -14.06 -5.99 -16.89
N ALA A 32 -12.89 -6.07 -17.53
CA ALA A 32 -11.79 -6.95 -17.07
C ALA A 32 -11.13 -6.46 -15.76
N LEU A 33 -11.43 -5.24 -15.34
CA LEU A 33 -10.95 -4.67 -14.07
C LEU A 33 -12.03 -4.67 -12.97
N LEU A 34 -13.18 -5.29 -13.23
CA LEU A 34 -14.25 -5.52 -12.26
C LEU A 34 -14.33 -7.00 -11.93
N GLU A 35 -14.26 -7.34 -10.65
CA GLU A 35 -14.30 -8.70 -10.13
C GLU A 35 -15.50 -8.89 -9.17
N GLY A 36 -15.96 -10.11 -9.01
CA GLY A 36 -17.03 -10.48 -8.06
C GLY A 36 -18.44 -10.15 -8.52
N THR A 37 -18.62 -9.45 -9.64
CA THR A 37 -19.95 -9.16 -10.23
C THR A 37 -19.86 -8.76 -11.70
N SER A 38 -21.00 -8.73 -12.39
CA SER A 38 -21.08 -8.14 -13.75
C SER A 38 -21.27 -6.61 -13.67
N PRO A 39 -21.00 -5.85 -14.77
CA PRO A 39 -21.31 -4.43 -14.85
C PRO A 39 -22.76 -4.08 -14.47
N GLN A 40 -23.72 -4.84 -14.97
CA GLN A 40 -25.14 -4.65 -14.64
C GLN A 40 -25.45 -5.03 -13.17
N GLY A 41 -24.76 -6.06 -12.65
CA GLY A 41 -24.84 -6.46 -11.25
C GLY A 41 -24.37 -5.36 -10.31
N LEU A 42 -23.20 -4.76 -10.60
CA LEU A 42 -22.67 -3.65 -9.82
C LEU A 42 -23.62 -2.46 -9.81
N GLY A 43 -24.16 -2.06 -10.98
CA GLY A 43 -25.14 -0.98 -11.08
C GLY A 43 -26.37 -1.22 -10.23
N ARG A 44 -26.98 -2.43 -10.30
CA ARG A 44 -28.14 -2.78 -9.48
C ARG A 44 -27.85 -2.77 -7.98
N SER A 45 -26.64 -3.09 -7.59
CA SER A 45 -26.26 -3.18 -6.17
C SER A 45 -25.90 -1.84 -5.55
N LEU A 46 -25.35 -0.90 -6.33
CA LEU A 46 -24.83 0.36 -5.79
C LEU A 46 -25.69 1.59 -6.10
N VAL A 47 -26.45 1.62 -7.21
CA VAL A 47 -27.27 2.80 -7.54
C VAL A 47 -28.30 3.03 -6.44
N GLY A 48 -28.38 4.27 -5.98
CA GLY A 48 -29.23 4.71 -4.87
C GLY A 48 -28.62 4.54 -3.48
N ARG A 49 -27.49 3.85 -3.35
CA ARG A 49 -26.75 3.73 -2.07
C ARG A 49 -25.82 4.92 -1.86
N THR A 50 -25.53 5.18 -0.60
CA THR A 50 -24.63 6.26 -0.16
C THR A 50 -23.27 5.68 0.21
N VAL A 51 -22.20 6.30 -0.24
CA VAL A 51 -20.84 6.00 0.23
C VAL A 51 -20.72 6.42 1.70
N THR A 52 -20.45 5.49 2.60
CA THR A 52 -20.41 5.79 4.05
C THR A 52 -19.02 6.19 4.49
N ALA A 53 -18.08 5.25 4.58
CA ALA A 53 -16.73 5.52 5.06
C ALA A 53 -15.69 4.73 4.26
N PRO A 54 -14.66 5.41 3.71
CA PRO A 54 -13.52 4.70 3.16
C PRO A 54 -12.60 4.21 4.27
N ARG A 55 -12.22 2.95 4.20
CA ARG A 55 -11.21 2.35 5.08
C ARG A 55 -10.00 1.90 4.28
N ARG A 56 -8.89 1.72 4.95
CA ARG A 56 -7.68 1.11 4.41
C ARG A 56 -7.18 0.02 5.35
N HIS A 57 -6.75 -1.09 4.76
CA HIS A 57 -5.95 -2.09 5.46
C HIS A 57 -4.77 -2.49 4.56
N GLY A 58 -3.56 -2.22 5.01
CA GLY A 58 -2.36 -2.43 4.20
C GLY A 58 -2.41 -1.65 2.90
N LYS A 59 -2.44 -2.37 1.78
CA LYS A 59 -2.50 -1.81 0.42
C LYS A 59 -3.88 -1.95 -0.22
N TRP A 60 -4.89 -2.25 0.57
CA TRP A 60 -6.27 -2.34 0.15
C TRP A 60 -7.05 -1.10 0.58
N LEU A 61 -7.76 -0.51 -0.33
CA LEU A 61 -8.79 0.48 -0.05
C LEU A 61 -10.15 -0.22 -0.05
N ILE A 62 -10.98 0.15 0.90
CA ILE A 62 -12.31 -0.42 1.11
C ILE A 62 -13.29 0.73 1.09
N LEU A 63 -14.22 0.72 0.13
CA LEU A 63 -15.37 1.62 0.10
C LEU A 63 -16.57 0.87 0.66
N GLU A 64 -17.18 1.45 1.67
CA GLU A 64 -18.38 0.92 2.32
C GLU A 64 -19.60 1.73 1.87
N PHE A 65 -20.72 1.05 1.71
CA PHE A 65 -21.98 1.67 1.31
C PHE A 65 -23.03 1.42 2.39
N ASP A 66 -24.04 2.30 2.44
CA ASP A 66 -25.12 2.24 3.42
C ASP A 66 -25.99 0.97 3.27
N GLY A 67 -26.81 0.72 4.31
CA GLY A 67 -27.68 -0.43 4.46
C GLY A 67 -27.18 -1.39 5.52
N GLU A 68 -28.07 -2.20 6.07
CA GLU A 68 -27.73 -3.28 6.99
C GLU A 68 -26.84 -4.26 6.23
N ASP A 69 -25.62 -4.47 6.73
CA ASP A 69 -24.56 -5.22 6.04
C ASP A 69 -24.34 -4.76 4.59
N GLY A 70 -24.18 -3.45 4.38
CA GLY A 70 -24.00 -2.88 3.04
C GLY A 70 -22.86 -3.53 2.24
N PRO A 71 -22.94 -3.53 0.89
CA PRO A 71 -21.87 -4.08 0.06
C PRO A 71 -20.57 -3.26 0.20
N HIS A 72 -19.45 -3.90 -0.14
CA HIS A 72 -18.16 -3.22 -0.20
C HIS A 72 -17.57 -3.26 -1.61
N LEU A 73 -16.76 -2.24 -1.94
CA LEU A 73 -15.79 -2.33 -3.02
C LEU A 73 -14.39 -2.38 -2.42
N LEU A 74 -13.63 -3.40 -2.76
CA LEU A 74 -12.22 -3.52 -2.43
C LEU A 74 -11.39 -3.12 -3.64
N VAL A 75 -10.44 -2.22 -3.44
CA VAL A 75 -9.56 -1.76 -4.52
C VAL A 75 -8.11 -2.06 -4.18
N HIS A 76 -7.44 -2.79 -5.08
CA HIS A 76 -6.00 -2.98 -5.03
C HIS A 76 -5.33 -2.38 -6.26
N PHE A 77 -4.46 -1.42 -6.04
CA PHE A 77 -3.90 -0.59 -7.12
C PHE A 77 -2.80 -1.28 -7.94
N ARG A 78 -2.21 -2.38 -7.43
CA ARG A 78 -1.11 -3.10 -8.07
C ARG A 78 0.05 -2.17 -8.44
N MET A 79 0.34 -1.96 -9.73
CA MET A 79 1.50 -1.19 -10.18
C MET A 79 1.15 0.23 -10.65
N THR A 80 0.02 0.43 -11.27
CA THR A 80 -0.36 1.70 -11.93
C THR A 80 -1.80 2.12 -11.66
N GLY A 81 -2.50 1.38 -10.80
CA GLY A 81 -3.86 1.74 -10.40
C GLY A 81 -3.89 3.04 -9.61
N ARG A 82 -4.93 3.85 -9.83
CA ARG A 82 -5.21 5.06 -9.06
C ARG A 82 -6.70 5.37 -9.05
N LEU A 83 -7.16 6.08 -8.02
CA LEU A 83 -8.45 6.75 -8.05
C LEU A 83 -8.27 8.18 -8.53
N VAL A 84 -9.24 8.66 -9.31
CA VAL A 84 -9.33 10.02 -9.81
C VAL A 84 -10.70 10.56 -9.41
N TRP A 85 -10.73 11.80 -8.94
CA TRP A 85 -11.96 12.55 -8.72
C TRP A 85 -12.16 13.53 -9.87
N HIS A 86 -13.33 13.52 -10.48
CA HIS A 86 -13.73 14.44 -11.54
C HIS A 86 -14.88 15.32 -11.03
N GLU A 87 -14.60 16.59 -10.80
CA GLU A 87 -15.59 17.57 -10.31
C GLU A 87 -16.64 17.94 -11.37
N ASP A 88 -16.23 17.92 -12.64
CA ASP A 88 -17.08 18.24 -13.80
C ASP A 88 -18.05 17.12 -14.18
N GLY A 89 -17.95 15.96 -13.55
CA GLY A 89 -18.78 14.80 -13.82
C GLY A 89 -18.43 14.02 -15.10
N GLU A 90 -17.37 14.41 -15.82
CA GLU A 90 -16.94 13.75 -17.04
C GLU A 90 -16.04 12.55 -16.75
N VAL A 91 -16.26 11.46 -17.46
CA VAL A 91 -15.46 10.22 -17.38
C VAL A 91 -14.47 10.22 -18.54
N ALA A 92 -13.18 10.10 -18.22
CA ALA A 92 -12.15 9.96 -19.24
C ALA A 92 -12.15 8.55 -19.85
N GLY A 93 -11.63 8.41 -21.08
CA GLY A 93 -11.64 7.15 -21.80
C GLY A 93 -10.79 6.04 -21.16
N ASP A 94 -9.87 6.39 -20.25
CA ASP A 94 -9.02 5.47 -19.50
C ASP A 94 -9.55 5.15 -18.07
N ASP A 95 -10.71 5.72 -17.68
CA ASP A 95 -11.42 5.36 -16.47
C ASP A 95 -12.12 4.01 -16.65
N ALA A 96 -11.65 3.00 -15.97
CA ALA A 96 -12.14 1.63 -16.13
C ALA A 96 -13.47 1.37 -15.42
N VAL A 97 -13.57 1.84 -14.17
CA VAL A 97 -14.76 1.75 -13.31
C VAL A 97 -15.04 3.14 -12.76
N ALA A 98 -16.24 3.66 -12.93
CA ALA A 98 -16.62 4.99 -12.47
C ALA A 98 -17.95 4.96 -11.71
N LEU A 99 -17.97 5.59 -10.54
CA LEU A 99 -19.16 5.86 -9.74
C LEU A 99 -19.53 7.33 -9.93
N HIS A 100 -20.62 7.60 -10.62
CA HIS A 100 -21.22 8.92 -10.70
C HIS A 100 -21.98 9.17 -9.40
N LEU A 101 -21.59 10.21 -8.71
CA LEU A 101 -22.14 10.65 -7.44
C LEU A 101 -22.88 11.97 -7.63
N GLU A 102 -23.57 12.47 -6.61
CA GLU A 102 -24.37 13.71 -6.68
C GLU A 102 -23.55 14.94 -7.11
N HIS A 103 -22.25 14.96 -6.80
CA HIS A 103 -21.39 16.13 -7.03
C HIS A 103 -20.07 15.79 -7.72
N GLY A 104 -20.04 14.79 -8.57
CA GLY A 104 -18.85 14.43 -9.34
C GLY A 104 -18.73 12.94 -9.61
N VAL A 105 -17.55 12.51 -10.04
CA VAL A 105 -17.30 11.10 -10.39
C VAL A 105 -16.04 10.59 -9.70
N LEU A 106 -16.18 9.49 -8.99
CA LEU A 106 -15.04 8.73 -8.49
C LEU A 106 -14.70 7.62 -9.48
N ALA A 107 -13.54 7.73 -10.11
CA ALA A 107 -13.12 6.79 -11.14
C ALA A 107 -11.88 5.99 -10.74
N TYR A 108 -11.86 4.70 -11.07
CA TYR A 108 -10.68 3.84 -10.99
C TYR A 108 -10.03 3.72 -12.36
N ARG A 109 -8.72 3.96 -12.41
CA ARG A 109 -7.91 3.93 -13.61
C ARG A 109 -6.69 3.02 -13.41
N SER A 110 -6.35 2.22 -14.41
CA SER A 110 -5.18 1.33 -14.36
C SER A 110 -4.57 1.14 -15.76
N GLU A 111 -3.54 1.92 -16.05
CA GLU A 111 -2.89 1.92 -17.38
C GLU A 111 -2.37 0.55 -17.81
N ARG A 112 -1.82 -0.22 -16.86
CA ARG A 112 -1.28 -1.57 -17.11
C ARG A 112 -2.30 -2.68 -16.93
N ARG A 113 -3.54 -2.36 -16.55
CA ARG A 113 -4.65 -3.30 -16.34
C ARG A 113 -4.31 -4.45 -15.38
N LEU A 114 -3.46 -4.19 -14.37
CA LEU A 114 -2.98 -5.18 -13.41
C LEU A 114 -3.71 -5.15 -12.07
N GLY A 115 -4.39 -4.04 -11.75
CA GLY A 115 -5.24 -3.90 -10.57
C GLY A 115 -6.69 -4.24 -10.89
N ALA A 116 -7.54 -4.26 -9.88
CA ALA A 116 -8.97 -4.45 -10.06
C ALA A 116 -9.76 -3.80 -8.92
N VAL A 117 -11.07 -3.70 -9.17
CA VAL A 117 -12.11 -3.36 -8.20
C VAL A 117 -12.94 -4.61 -7.96
N TRP A 118 -12.96 -5.11 -6.73
CA TRP A 118 -13.74 -6.27 -6.32
C TRP A 118 -15.02 -5.83 -5.64
N TYR A 119 -16.13 -6.34 -6.10
CA TYR A 119 -17.41 -6.20 -5.43
C TYR A 119 -17.59 -7.34 -4.42
N LEU A 120 -17.87 -6.98 -3.18
CA LEU A 120 -18.24 -7.92 -2.12
C LEU A 120 -19.71 -7.70 -1.77
N PRO A 121 -20.55 -8.70 -1.97
CA PRO A 121 -21.93 -8.65 -1.50
C PRO A 121 -22.00 -8.62 0.03
N PRO A 122 -23.13 -8.19 0.61
CA PRO A 122 -23.37 -8.26 2.04
C PRO A 122 -23.07 -9.65 2.63
N GLY A 123 -22.44 -9.67 3.82
CA GLY A 123 -22.12 -10.92 4.52
C GLY A 123 -20.91 -11.68 3.99
N THR A 124 -20.19 -11.15 2.98
CA THR A 124 -18.96 -11.76 2.47
C THR A 124 -17.76 -11.27 3.26
N GLU A 125 -16.92 -12.21 3.71
CA GLU A 125 -15.67 -11.88 4.42
C GLU A 125 -14.64 -11.31 3.46
N ARG A 126 -13.95 -10.25 3.87
CA ARG A 126 -12.95 -9.56 3.02
C ARG A 126 -11.77 -10.45 2.66
N GLU A 127 -11.42 -11.36 3.56
CA GLU A 127 -10.33 -12.32 3.45
C GLU A 127 -10.50 -13.27 2.27
N GLU A 128 -11.70 -13.47 1.78
CA GLU A 128 -11.96 -14.25 0.55
C GLU A 128 -11.29 -13.62 -0.68
N VAL A 129 -11.15 -12.30 -0.70
CA VAL A 129 -10.51 -11.54 -1.77
C VAL A 129 -9.06 -11.17 -1.43
N THR A 130 -8.83 -10.69 -0.22
CA THR A 130 -7.51 -10.19 0.17
C THR A 130 -6.52 -11.29 0.52
N GLY A 131 -7.02 -12.49 0.82
CA GLY A 131 -6.28 -13.49 1.57
C GLY A 131 -6.00 -13.02 3.01
N PRO A 132 -5.27 -13.81 3.81
CA PRO A 132 -4.92 -13.41 5.16
C PRO A 132 -3.99 -12.20 5.14
N LEU A 133 -4.35 -11.17 5.89
CA LEU A 133 -3.53 -9.98 6.10
C LEU A 133 -3.12 -9.90 7.57
N GLY A 134 -1.86 -9.56 7.82
CA GLY A 134 -1.37 -9.25 9.15
C GLY A 134 -1.86 -7.87 9.64
N PRO A 135 -1.46 -7.46 10.84
CA PRO A 135 -1.75 -6.13 11.36
C PRO A 135 -1.26 -5.05 10.40
N ASP A 136 -1.99 -3.94 10.35
CA ASP A 136 -1.60 -2.79 9.53
C ASP A 136 -0.30 -2.16 10.08
N ALA A 137 0.64 -1.88 9.20
CA ALA A 137 1.96 -1.35 9.59
C ALA A 137 1.88 -0.01 10.39
N VAL A 138 0.80 0.76 10.22
CA VAL A 138 0.61 2.03 10.95
C VAL A 138 0.27 1.80 12.42
N THR A 139 -0.47 0.74 12.73
CA THR A 139 -0.94 0.43 14.08
C THR A 139 -0.03 -0.54 14.83
N LEU A 140 0.97 -1.08 14.14
CA LEU A 140 1.90 -2.06 14.71
C LEU A 140 2.80 -1.38 15.75
N ASP A 141 2.68 -1.82 17.00
CA ASP A 141 3.57 -1.40 18.07
C ASP A 141 4.87 -2.23 18.11
N ARG A 142 5.76 -1.88 19.04
CA ARG A 142 7.06 -2.55 19.19
C ARG A 142 6.91 -4.04 19.53
N ASN A 143 5.96 -4.39 20.37
CA ASN A 143 5.76 -5.77 20.79
C ASN A 143 5.15 -6.62 19.68
N GLY A 144 4.16 -6.07 18.97
CA GLY A 144 3.60 -6.71 17.77
C GLY A 144 4.66 -6.89 16.67
N LEU A 145 5.57 -5.93 16.48
CA LEU A 145 6.69 -6.09 15.56
C LEU A 145 7.62 -7.23 15.99
N ALA A 146 7.94 -7.33 17.29
CA ALA A 146 8.76 -8.40 17.83
C ALA A 146 8.12 -9.78 17.60
N GLU A 147 6.83 -9.90 17.88
CA GLU A 147 6.05 -11.13 17.68
C GLU A 147 6.06 -11.57 16.21
N VAL A 148 5.75 -10.64 15.29
CA VAL A 148 5.72 -10.93 13.85
C VAL A 148 7.09 -11.37 13.31
N LEU A 149 8.19 -10.84 13.84
CA LEU A 149 9.54 -11.14 13.38
C LEU A 149 10.17 -12.35 14.10
N GLY A 150 9.77 -12.63 15.35
CA GLY A 150 10.41 -13.62 16.23
C GLY A 150 10.42 -15.06 15.71
N ASP A 151 9.38 -15.47 15.00
CA ASP A 151 9.24 -16.82 14.45
C ASP A 151 9.91 -17.03 13.07
N ARG A 152 10.59 -16.02 12.54
CA ARG A 152 11.10 -16.06 11.16
C ARG A 152 12.53 -16.58 11.07
N ARG A 153 12.71 -17.70 10.39
CA ARG A 153 14.03 -18.22 9.97
C ARG A 153 14.61 -17.47 8.76
N GLY A 154 13.79 -16.67 8.06
CA GLY A 154 14.16 -15.94 6.84
C GLY A 154 14.80 -14.59 7.09
N GLY A 155 15.20 -13.91 5.99
CA GLY A 155 15.79 -12.58 6.03
C GLY A 155 14.76 -11.50 6.41
N LEU A 156 15.24 -10.47 7.06
CA LEU A 156 14.45 -9.36 7.60
C LEU A 156 13.61 -8.66 6.52
N LYS A 157 14.22 -8.37 5.35
CA LYS A 157 13.46 -7.79 4.23
C LYS A 157 12.30 -8.68 3.78
N SER A 158 12.49 -10.00 3.72
CA SER A 158 11.42 -10.92 3.34
C SER A 158 10.28 -10.93 4.36
N ALA A 159 10.62 -10.86 5.66
CA ALA A 159 9.62 -10.81 6.73
C ALA A 159 8.79 -9.54 6.68
N LEU A 160 9.43 -8.37 6.46
CA LEU A 160 8.76 -7.07 6.36
C LEU A 160 7.89 -6.92 5.10
N LEU A 161 8.17 -7.65 4.02
CA LEU A 161 7.39 -7.64 2.78
C LEU A 161 6.18 -8.57 2.80
N ASP A 162 6.10 -9.48 3.76
CA ASP A 162 5.04 -10.49 3.86
C ASP A 162 3.74 -9.85 4.38
N GLN A 163 2.79 -9.64 3.46
CA GLN A 163 1.52 -8.98 3.78
C GLN A 163 0.64 -9.77 4.75
N ALA A 164 0.81 -11.09 4.83
CA ALA A 164 0.12 -11.92 5.82
C ALA A 164 0.67 -11.73 7.25
N ARG A 165 1.78 -11.02 7.39
CA ARG A 165 2.41 -10.71 8.68
C ARG A 165 2.36 -9.24 9.03
N ILE A 166 2.67 -8.35 8.07
CA ILE A 166 2.59 -6.90 8.20
C ILE A 166 1.97 -6.34 6.92
N ALA A 167 0.73 -5.91 7.02
CA ALA A 167 0.04 -5.35 5.88
C ALA A 167 0.50 -3.91 5.60
N GLY A 168 0.80 -3.61 4.33
CA GLY A 168 1.04 -2.24 3.85
C GLY A 168 2.46 -1.94 3.39
N LEU A 169 3.46 -2.62 3.92
CA LEU A 169 4.85 -2.36 3.54
C LEU A 169 5.15 -2.90 2.14
N GLY A 170 5.77 -2.06 1.32
CA GLY A 170 6.26 -2.44 0.01
C GLY A 170 7.78 -2.30 -0.08
N ASN A 171 8.29 -2.48 -1.30
CA ASN A 171 9.73 -2.56 -1.52
C ASN A 171 10.47 -1.26 -1.20
N GLU A 172 9.85 -0.12 -1.49
CA GLU A 172 10.45 1.21 -1.28
C GLU A 172 10.46 1.56 0.20
N LEU A 173 9.33 1.34 0.90
CA LEU A 173 9.26 1.55 2.35
C LEU A 173 10.21 0.65 3.11
N VAL A 174 10.27 -0.64 2.74
CA VAL A 174 11.14 -1.60 3.46
C VAL A 174 12.61 -1.24 3.29
N ASP A 175 13.07 -0.92 2.07
CA ASP A 175 14.45 -0.52 1.85
C ASP A 175 14.79 0.76 2.63
N GLU A 176 13.90 1.75 2.64
CA GLU A 176 14.06 2.99 3.39
C GLU A 176 14.15 2.76 4.89
N VAL A 177 13.25 1.93 5.44
CA VAL A 177 13.22 1.59 6.88
C VAL A 177 14.51 0.87 7.28
N LEU A 178 14.91 -0.14 6.50
CA LEU A 178 16.14 -0.92 6.78
C LEU A 178 17.39 -0.04 6.73
N TRP A 179 17.49 0.85 5.73
CA TRP A 179 18.62 1.76 5.62
C TRP A 179 18.69 2.72 6.81
N ARG A 180 17.59 3.35 7.20
CA ARG A 180 17.54 4.25 8.36
C ARG A 180 17.78 3.55 9.68
N SER A 181 17.44 2.27 9.77
CA SER A 181 17.70 1.43 10.96
C SER A 181 19.12 0.84 10.95
N ARG A 182 19.93 1.08 9.90
CA ARG A 182 21.27 0.50 9.73
C ARG A 182 21.28 -1.03 9.75
N LEU A 183 20.18 -1.65 9.32
CA LEU A 183 20.01 -3.10 9.30
C LEU A 183 20.18 -3.65 7.89
N HIS A 184 21.06 -4.62 7.74
CA HIS A 184 21.28 -5.28 6.45
C HIS A 184 20.02 -6.05 6.01
N PRO A 185 19.56 -5.94 4.74
CA PRO A 185 18.32 -6.56 4.30
C PRO A 185 18.30 -8.10 4.39
N ARG A 186 19.49 -8.75 4.44
CA ARG A 186 19.63 -10.20 4.67
C ARG A 186 19.80 -10.59 6.14
N ARG A 187 19.81 -9.63 7.08
CA ARG A 187 19.81 -9.93 8.52
C ARG A 187 18.69 -10.93 8.83
N ARG A 188 18.91 -11.91 9.67
CA ARG A 188 17.85 -12.84 10.11
C ARG A 188 16.82 -12.08 10.96
N ALA A 189 15.53 -12.20 10.64
CA ALA A 189 14.49 -11.49 11.38
C ALA A 189 14.48 -11.87 12.87
N ALA A 190 14.60 -13.16 13.18
CA ALA A 190 14.62 -13.68 14.56
C ALA A 190 15.92 -13.43 15.34
N SER A 191 16.94 -12.81 14.73
CA SER A 191 18.22 -12.52 15.40
C SER A 191 18.45 -11.04 15.67
N LEU A 192 17.38 -10.25 15.68
CA LEU A 192 17.47 -8.84 16.06
C LEU A 192 17.63 -8.72 17.57
N GLU A 193 18.65 -7.98 17.97
CA GLU A 193 18.84 -7.60 19.36
C GLU A 193 17.78 -6.56 19.78
N PRO A 194 17.48 -6.42 21.09
CA PRO A 194 16.47 -5.47 21.55
C PRO A 194 16.64 -4.05 21.02
N ASP A 195 17.87 -3.53 21.00
CA ASP A 195 18.18 -2.18 20.51
C ASP A 195 17.97 -2.08 18.98
N GLU A 196 18.30 -3.13 18.23
CA GLU A 196 18.05 -3.18 16.78
C GLU A 196 16.54 -3.19 16.48
N LEU A 197 15.76 -3.91 17.27
CA LEU A 197 14.30 -3.94 17.15
C LEU A 197 13.69 -2.57 17.48
N ASP A 198 14.21 -1.91 18.52
CA ASP A 198 13.77 -0.57 18.91
C ASP A 198 14.06 0.45 17.80
N ALA A 199 15.26 0.42 17.23
CA ALA A 199 15.65 1.26 16.09
C ALA A 199 14.75 0.99 14.87
N LEU A 200 14.50 -0.29 14.54
CA LEU A 200 13.64 -0.69 13.43
C LEU A 200 12.21 -0.16 13.61
N HIS A 201 11.62 -0.36 14.79
CA HIS A 201 10.27 0.13 15.10
C HIS A 201 10.19 1.66 15.04
N GLN A 202 11.16 2.35 15.62
CA GLN A 202 11.23 3.81 15.58
C GLN A 202 11.30 4.34 14.15
N GLN A 203 12.18 3.77 13.31
CA GLN A 203 12.34 4.20 11.92
C GLN A 203 11.11 3.84 11.08
N LEU A 204 10.49 2.68 11.31
CA LEU A 204 9.23 2.32 10.67
C LEU A 204 8.17 3.40 10.89
N ARG A 205 7.98 3.84 12.13
CA ARG A 205 7.01 4.89 12.47
C ARG A 205 7.35 6.25 11.85
N ILE A 206 8.64 6.62 11.82
CA ILE A 206 9.11 7.89 11.24
C ILE A 206 8.88 7.89 9.72
N VAL A 207 9.32 6.83 9.04
CA VAL A 207 9.19 6.68 7.58
C VAL A 207 7.73 6.67 7.17
N LEU A 208 6.89 5.86 7.81
CA LEU A 208 5.45 5.80 7.52
C LEU A 208 4.77 7.16 7.71
N ARG A 209 5.03 7.86 8.83
CA ARG A 209 4.44 9.17 9.08
C ARG A 209 4.82 10.19 8.01
N ARG A 210 6.08 10.21 7.59
CA ARG A 210 6.56 11.12 6.55
C ARG A 210 5.97 10.78 5.19
N ALA A 211 5.96 9.50 4.80
CA ALA A 211 5.42 9.03 3.54
C ALA A 211 3.89 9.24 3.44
N ILE A 212 3.14 8.96 4.51
CA ILE A 212 1.70 9.23 4.59
C ILE A 212 1.39 10.74 4.48
N ARG A 213 2.23 11.59 5.08
CA ARG A 213 2.07 13.05 4.93
C ARG A 213 2.30 13.50 3.50
N ALA A 214 3.26 12.89 2.81
CA ALA A 214 3.57 13.20 1.41
C ALA A 214 2.57 12.56 0.42
N GLY A 215 1.77 11.58 0.85
CA GLY A 215 0.86 10.80 0.00
C GLY A 215 1.55 9.73 -0.86
N HIS A 216 2.85 9.55 -0.73
CA HIS A 216 3.68 8.58 -1.45
C HIS A 216 5.01 8.37 -0.72
N VAL A 217 5.80 7.39 -1.13
CA VAL A 217 7.18 7.26 -0.64
C VAL A 217 8.03 8.35 -1.27
N PRO A 218 8.58 9.31 -0.48
CA PRO A 218 9.36 10.40 -1.04
C PRO A 218 10.61 9.94 -1.79
N ALA A 219 10.96 10.68 -2.84
CA ALA A 219 12.16 10.45 -3.66
C ALA A 219 13.12 11.65 -3.63
N GLY A 220 13.12 12.40 -2.54
CA GLY A 220 14.03 13.55 -2.35
C GLY A 220 15.47 13.13 -2.02
N PRO A 221 16.41 14.09 -1.97
CA PRO A 221 17.85 13.81 -1.81
C PRO A 221 18.23 13.15 -0.48
N THR A 222 17.39 13.24 0.54
CA THR A 222 17.58 12.62 1.86
C THR A 222 16.87 11.28 2.00
N TRP A 223 16.36 10.73 0.90
CA TRP A 223 15.67 9.44 0.86
C TRP A 223 16.43 8.47 -0.04
N LEU A 224 16.55 7.23 0.42
CA LEU A 224 17.14 6.15 -0.37
C LEU A 224 16.34 5.93 -1.67
N ASN A 225 15.00 6.09 -1.60
CA ASN A 225 14.12 5.97 -2.75
C ASN A 225 14.47 6.94 -3.89
N GLY A 226 15.00 8.14 -3.59
CA GLY A 226 15.48 9.10 -4.59
C GLY A 226 16.65 8.58 -5.43
N GLN A 227 17.38 7.58 -4.94
CA GLN A 227 18.53 7.00 -5.62
C GLN A 227 18.15 5.80 -6.55
N ARG A 228 16.88 5.41 -6.57
CA ARG A 228 16.48 4.20 -7.33
C ARG A 228 16.59 4.34 -8.84
N ALA A 229 16.39 5.54 -9.36
CA ALA A 229 16.50 5.82 -10.79
C ALA A 229 17.94 6.16 -11.23
N GLU A 230 18.83 6.47 -10.29
CA GLU A 230 20.20 6.88 -10.59
C GLU A 230 21.00 5.71 -11.18
N ARG A 231 21.84 6.01 -12.17
CA ARG A 231 22.76 5.04 -12.77
C ARG A 231 23.85 4.60 -11.79
N GLU A 232 24.37 5.55 -11.01
CA GLU A 232 25.37 5.37 -9.97
C GLU A 232 24.81 5.88 -8.63
N PRO A 233 23.97 5.08 -7.97
CA PRO A 233 23.29 5.53 -6.76
C PRO A 233 24.28 5.72 -5.60
N ARG A 234 24.11 6.81 -4.86
CA ARG A 234 24.95 7.13 -3.69
C ARG A 234 24.12 7.20 -2.42
N CYS A 235 24.74 6.79 -1.32
CA CYS A 235 24.09 6.84 -0.02
C CYS A 235 23.83 8.29 0.40
N PRO A 236 22.58 8.64 0.75
CA PRO A 236 22.26 9.99 1.21
C PRO A 236 22.95 10.41 2.51
N ASP A 237 23.39 9.45 3.34
CA ASP A 237 24.06 9.72 4.61
C ASP A 237 25.59 9.80 4.46
N CYS A 238 26.23 8.76 3.93
CA CYS A 238 27.69 8.70 3.88
C CYS A 238 28.30 9.07 2.51
N GLY A 239 27.48 9.31 1.47
CA GLY A 239 27.93 9.62 0.10
C GLY A 239 28.57 8.44 -0.65
N GLY A 240 28.78 7.30 -0.01
CA GLY A 240 29.37 6.11 -0.59
C GLY A 240 28.46 5.44 -1.63
N PRO A 241 28.99 4.53 -2.47
CA PRO A 241 28.19 3.84 -3.47
C PRO A 241 27.17 2.92 -2.82
N LEU A 242 25.96 2.91 -3.35
CA LEU A 242 24.91 1.96 -2.97
C LEU A 242 25.02 0.69 -3.78
N VAL A 243 24.67 -0.43 -3.15
CA VAL A 243 24.57 -1.73 -3.82
C VAL A 243 23.13 -1.94 -4.30
N ARG A 244 23.01 -2.36 -5.55
CA ARG A 244 21.73 -2.77 -6.15
C ARG A 244 21.77 -4.25 -6.45
N GLU A 245 20.98 -5.01 -5.73
CA GLU A 245 20.89 -6.47 -5.90
C GLU A 245 19.45 -6.98 -5.77
N ARG A 246 19.26 -8.28 -5.99
CA ARG A 246 17.96 -8.91 -5.84
C ARG A 246 17.85 -9.68 -4.52
N ILE A 247 16.97 -9.21 -3.61
CA ILE A 247 16.69 -9.85 -2.32
C ILE A 247 15.19 -10.04 -2.19
N ALA A 248 14.76 -11.21 -1.72
CA ALA A 248 13.33 -11.56 -1.60
C ALA A 248 12.54 -11.34 -2.91
N GLY A 249 13.17 -11.64 -4.07
CA GLY A 249 12.54 -11.47 -5.37
C GLY A 249 12.37 -10.02 -5.83
N ARG A 250 12.88 -9.01 -5.08
CA ARG A 250 12.74 -7.57 -5.35
C ARG A 250 14.09 -6.90 -5.54
N THR A 251 14.15 -5.91 -6.43
CA THR A 251 15.32 -5.03 -6.54
C THR A 251 15.47 -4.27 -5.23
N THR A 252 16.60 -4.46 -4.57
CA THR A 252 16.94 -3.91 -3.27
C THR A 252 18.06 -2.90 -3.44
N LEU A 253 17.94 -1.76 -2.79
CA LEU A 253 18.98 -0.76 -2.70
C LEU A 253 19.41 -0.64 -1.24
N TRP A 254 20.73 -0.74 -0.97
CA TRP A 254 21.26 -0.67 0.38
C TRP A 254 22.69 -0.14 0.40
N CYS A 255 23.13 0.37 1.55
CA CYS A 255 24.45 0.96 1.74
C CYS A 255 25.39 -0.02 2.47
N PRO A 256 26.51 -0.46 1.87
CA PRO A 256 27.43 -1.39 2.54
C PRO A 256 28.15 -0.80 3.74
N THR A 257 28.27 0.53 3.79
CA THR A 257 28.90 1.24 4.93
C THR A 257 27.93 1.35 6.11
N GLU A 258 26.67 1.74 5.85
CA GLU A 258 25.67 1.97 6.90
C GLU A 258 24.93 0.69 7.33
N GLN A 259 24.93 -0.33 6.48
CA GLN A 259 24.23 -1.60 6.70
C GLN A 259 25.20 -2.77 6.52
N PRO A 260 26.19 -2.97 7.42
CA PRO A 260 27.17 -4.01 7.24
C PRO A 260 26.52 -5.41 7.19
N PRO A 261 27.05 -6.33 6.37
CA PRO A 261 26.54 -7.69 6.28
C PRO A 261 26.54 -8.39 7.65
N PRO A 262 25.55 -9.25 7.94
CA PRO A 262 25.53 -10.02 9.17
C PRO A 262 26.76 -10.95 9.22
N GLY A 263 27.53 -10.88 10.31
CA GLY A 263 28.73 -11.68 10.52
C GLY A 263 30.07 -10.97 10.27
N VAL A 264 30.08 -9.66 9.99
CA VAL A 264 31.29 -8.82 9.84
C VAL A 264 31.46 -7.83 11.00
N GLY A 265 30.82 -8.08 12.10
CA GLY A 265 31.04 -7.36 13.35
C GLY A 265 31.43 -8.36 14.42
N GLY A 266 32.73 -8.42 14.71
CA GLY A 266 33.27 -9.16 15.83
C GLY A 266 33.06 -8.45 17.15
#